data_e42c2810047883dcfb4aad72face3e72
#
_entry.id   e42c2810047883dcfb4aad72face3e72
#
_cell.length_a   1.000
_cell.length_b   1.000
_cell.length_c   1.000
_cell.angle_alpha   90.00
_cell.angle_beta   90.00
_cell.angle_gamma   90.00
#
_symmetry.space_group_name_H-M   'P 1'
#
loop_
_entity.id
_entity.type
_entity.pdbx_description
1 polymer ?
#
loop_
_entity_poly.entity_id
_entity_poly.type
_entity_poly.pdbx_seq_one_letter_code
_entity_poly.pdbx_strand_id
1 'polypeptide(L)'
;MAKRHYIPVTADVPGAASEGNCALIRKVIRTALAAEGVDVPCEVDVLLTNDSGIHEINREMRQVDASTDVLSFPEFDLRPGELPAPEDADPGTGLVPLGDMVISMEHVAAQAREYGHAKRRELSYLVVHSVL
;
A
#
# COMPACT_ATOMS: atom_id res chain seq x y z
N MET A 1 19.19 6.05 16.07
CA MET A 1 18.90 6.43 14.68
C MET A 1 17.57 5.85 14.25
N ALA A 2 16.69 6.66 13.69
CA ALA A 2 15.40 6.17 13.24
C ALA A 2 15.59 5.18 12.07
N LYS A 3 14.92 4.04 12.16
CA LYS A 3 14.93 3.05 11.08
C LYS A 3 14.04 3.51 9.95
N ARG A 4 14.49 3.33 8.72
CA ARG A 4 13.76 3.80 7.55
C ARG A 4 13.13 2.64 6.81
N HIS A 5 11.84 2.78 6.57
CA HIS A 5 11.12 1.86 5.68
C HIS A 5 11.37 2.26 4.23
N TYR A 6 11.45 1.27 3.37
CA TYR A 6 11.56 1.48 1.92
C TYR A 6 10.18 1.26 1.30
N ILE A 7 9.64 2.31 0.68
CA ILE A 7 8.28 2.30 0.15
C ILE A 7 8.32 2.78 -1.30
N PRO A 8 8.71 1.88 -2.23
CA PRO A 8 8.70 2.25 -3.65
C PRO A 8 7.26 2.37 -4.16
N VAL A 9 6.97 3.49 -4.80
CA VAL A 9 5.65 3.76 -5.40
C VAL A 9 5.84 3.86 -6.89
N THR A 10 5.19 2.96 -7.63
CA THR A 10 5.21 2.93 -9.08
C THR A 10 3.79 3.10 -9.61
N ALA A 11 3.67 3.44 -10.89
CA ALA A 11 2.37 3.60 -11.52
C ALA A 11 2.43 3.16 -12.97
N ASP A 12 1.38 2.50 -13.43
CA ASP A 12 1.17 2.21 -14.85
C ASP A 12 0.14 3.16 -15.47
N VAL A 13 -0.27 4.19 -14.71
CA VAL A 13 -1.19 5.24 -15.18
C VAL A 13 -0.40 6.56 -15.20
N PRO A 14 -0.38 7.30 -16.31
CA PRO A 14 0.35 8.56 -16.41
C PRO A 14 -0.04 9.55 -15.32
N GLY A 15 0.95 10.13 -14.65
CA GLY A 15 0.76 11.16 -13.63
C GLY A 15 0.31 10.65 -12.26
N ALA A 16 -0.01 9.36 -12.12
CA ALA A 16 -0.47 8.84 -10.83
C ALA A 16 0.63 8.83 -9.76
N ALA A 17 1.88 8.55 -10.14
CA ALA A 17 3.02 8.57 -9.22
C ALA A 17 3.64 9.97 -9.12
N SER A 18 2.81 11.00 -8.94
CA SER A 18 3.29 12.37 -8.71
C SER A 18 4.03 12.47 -7.37
N GLU A 19 4.88 13.49 -7.23
CA GLU A 19 5.59 13.71 -5.96
C GLU A 19 4.62 13.83 -4.79
N GLY A 20 3.49 14.52 -4.99
CA GLY A 20 2.49 14.69 -3.95
C GLY A 20 1.84 13.39 -3.53
N ASN A 21 1.47 12.53 -4.48
CA ASN A 21 0.88 11.23 -4.19
C ASN A 21 1.91 10.30 -3.52
N CYS A 22 3.13 10.25 -4.03
CA CYS A 22 4.18 9.42 -3.44
C CYS A 22 4.50 9.86 -2.00
N ALA A 23 4.63 11.16 -1.76
CA ALA A 23 4.91 11.69 -0.43
C ALA A 23 3.78 11.38 0.54
N LEU A 24 2.53 11.52 0.11
CA LEU A 24 1.36 11.22 0.92
C LEU A 24 1.32 9.74 1.30
N ILE A 25 1.47 8.85 0.32
CA ILE A 25 1.43 7.40 0.53
C ILE A 25 2.52 6.97 1.51
N ARG A 26 3.76 7.44 1.30
CA ARG A 26 4.87 7.10 2.18
C ARG A 26 4.65 7.60 3.61
N LYS A 27 4.16 8.84 3.74
CA LYS A 27 3.86 9.42 5.06
C LYS A 27 2.81 8.60 5.80
N VAL A 28 1.73 8.24 5.12
CA VAL A 28 0.63 7.48 5.72
C VAL A 28 1.10 6.09 6.14
N ILE A 29 1.86 5.40 5.28
CA ILE A 29 2.37 4.07 5.61
C ILE A 29 3.33 4.14 6.80
N ARG A 30 4.27 5.09 6.81
CA ARG A 30 5.21 5.25 7.92
C ARG A 30 4.48 5.55 9.23
N THR A 31 3.47 6.40 9.18
CA THR A 31 2.66 6.75 10.35
C THR A 31 1.90 5.52 10.87
N ALA A 32 1.30 4.75 9.97
CA ALA A 32 0.56 3.55 10.33
C ALA A 32 1.48 2.49 10.96
N LEU A 33 2.65 2.25 10.38
CA LEU A 33 3.61 1.29 10.92
C LEU A 33 4.13 1.74 12.29
N ALA A 34 4.40 3.02 12.47
CA ALA A 34 4.80 3.57 13.76
C ALA A 34 3.70 3.39 14.82
N ALA A 35 2.44 3.66 14.44
CA ALA A 35 1.30 3.49 15.34
C ALA A 35 1.11 2.04 15.79
N GLU A 36 1.45 1.08 14.91
CA GLU A 36 1.40 -0.35 15.24
C GLU A 36 2.62 -0.84 16.03
N GLY A 37 3.61 0.02 16.27
CA GLY A 37 4.79 -0.33 17.02
C GLY A 37 5.86 -1.08 16.24
N VAL A 38 5.83 -0.99 14.90
CA VAL A 38 6.84 -1.64 14.05
C VAL A 38 8.13 -0.85 14.12
N ASP A 39 9.19 -1.47 14.66
CA ASP A 39 10.47 -0.81 14.86
C ASP A 39 11.62 -1.39 14.04
N VAL A 40 11.33 -2.33 13.14
CA VAL A 40 12.31 -2.87 12.19
C VAL A 40 12.09 -2.23 10.82
N PRO A 41 13.16 -2.02 10.02
CA PRO A 41 13.00 -1.46 8.68
C PRO A 41 12.27 -2.46 7.77
N CYS A 42 11.24 -1.99 7.11
CA CYS A 42 10.36 -2.82 6.27
C CYS A 42 10.30 -2.30 4.84
N GLU A 43 9.93 -3.18 3.92
CA GLU A 43 9.63 -2.80 2.54
C GLU A 43 8.14 -3.02 2.26
N VAL A 44 7.51 -1.99 1.69
CA VAL A 44 6.12 -2.05 1.20
C VAL A 44 6.12 -1.51 -0.22
N ASP A 45 5.79 -2.35 -1.18
CA ASP A 45 5.74 -1.96 -2.60
C ASP A 45 4.33 -1.53 -2.95
N VAL A 46 4.19 -0.37 -3.59
CA VAL A 46 2.89 0.20 -3.95
C VAL A 46 2.81 0.39 -5.46
N LEU A 47 1.77 -0.15 -6.07
CA LEU A 47 1.45 0.08 -7.48
C LEU A 47 0.16 0.88 -7.58
N LEU A 48 0.22 2.00 -8.29
CA LEU A 48 -0.96 2.82 -8.61
C LEU A 48 -1.41 2.47 -10.03
N THR A 49 -2.65 2.02 -10.16
CA THR A 49 -3.20 1.58 -11.43
C THR A 49 -4.62 2.13 -11.61
N ASN A 50 -5.35 1.62 -12.59
CA ASN A 50 -6.75 1.97 -12.85
C ASN A 50 -7.66 0.76 -12.63
N ASP A 51 -8.96 0.93 -12.87
CA ASP A 51 -9.94 -0.15 -12.66
C ASP A 51 -9.64 -1.37 -13.53
N SER A 52 -9.23 -1.15 -14.77
CA SER A 52 -8.87 -2.24 -15.67
C SER A 52 -7.64 -3.00 -15.17
N GLY A 53 -6.62 -2.28 -14.71
CA GLY A 53 -5.39 -2.88 -14.21
C GLY A 53 -5.62 -3.69 -12.94
N ILE A 54 -6.36 -3.15 -11.99
CA ILE A 54 -6.62 -3.85 -10.73
C ILE A 54 -7.58 -5.03 -10.93
N HIS A 55 -8.51 -4.92 -11.88
CA HIS A 55 -9.39 -6.02 -12.27
C HIS A 55 -8.56 -7.20 -12.79
N GLU A 56 -7.61 -6.94 -13.67
CA GLU A 56 -6.72 -7.95 -14.23
C GLU A 56 -5.92 -8.67 -13.14
N ILE A 57 -5.32 -7.91 -12.22
CA ILE A 57 -4.55 -8.46 -11.10
C ILE A 57 -5.44 -9.30 -10.19
N ASN A 58 -6.64 -8.81 -9.87
CA ASN A 58 -7.58 -9.50 -9.01
C ASN A 58 -8.00 -10.84 -9.63
N ARG A 59 -8.24 -10.85 -10.94
CA ARG A 59 -8.59 -12.06 -11.69
C ARG A 59 -7.44 -13.07 -11.68
N GLU A 60 -6.22 -12.64 -11.96
CA GLU A 60 -5.07 -13.53 -12.07
C GLU A 60 -4.57 -14.02 -10.73
N MET A 61 -4.52 -13.16 -9.72
CA MET A 61 -3.89 -13.48 -8.44
C MET A 61 -4.88 -14.03 -7.41
N ARG A 62 -6.15 -13.68 -7.50
CA ARG A 62 -7.15 -14.08 -6.52
C ARG A 62 -8.34 -14.83 -7.11
N GLN A 63 -8.37 -15.00 -8.43
CA GLN A 63 -9.47 -15.63 -9.18
C GLN A 63 -10.81 -14.91 -8.95
N VAL A 64 -10.76 -13.59 -8.75
CA VAL A 64 -11.94 -12.75 -8.62
C VAL A 64 -12.05 -11.88 -9.85
N ASP A 65 -13.10 -12.08 -10.64
CA ASP A 65 -13.31 -11.34 -11.90
C ASP A 65 -14.07 -10.04 -11.63
N ALA A 66 -13.39 -9.10 -10.94
CA ALA A 66 -13.97 -7.81 -10.58
C ALA A 66 -12.87 -6.80 -10.28
N SER A 67 -13.17 -5.51 -10.52
CA SER A 67 -12.33 -4.43 -10.03
C SER A 67 -12.63 -4.16 -8.56
N THR A 68 -11.70 -3.49 -7.89
CA THR A 68 -11.85 -3.08 -6.49
C THR A 68 -11.07 -1.78 -6.27
N ASP A 69 -11.07 -1.27 -5.06
CA ASP A 69 -10.32 -0.06 -4.71
C ASP A 69 -8.85 -0.35 -4.37
N VAL A 70 -8.59 -1.34 -3.55
CA VAL A 70 -7.25 -1.69 -3.11
C VAL A 70 -7.12 -3.21 -2.96
N LEU A 71 -5.94 -3.73 -3.32
CA LEU A 71 -5.55 -5.11 -3.06
C LEU A 71 -4.29 -5.12 -2.23
N SER A 72 -4.24 -6.03 -1.26
CA SER A 72 -3.06 -6.24 -0.42
C SER A 72 -2.59 -7.68 -0.60
N PHE A 73 -1.27 -7.86 -0.81
CA PHE A 73 -0.64 -9.16 -0.96
C PHE A 73 0.45 -9.29 0.11
N PRO A 74 0.07 -9.68 1.35
CA PRO A 74 1.05 -9.77 2.43
C PRO A 74 2.02 -10.95 2.24
N GLU A 75 3.28 -10.72 2.59
CA GLU A 75 4.31 -11.75 2.56
C GLU A 75 4.24 -12.65 3.80
N PHE A 76 3.71 -12.13 4.91
CA PHE A 76 3.63 -12.84 6.18
C PHE A 76 2.20 -12.90 6.66
N ASP A 77 1.84 -14.04 7.27
CA ASP A 77 0.54 -14.22 7.89
C ASP A 77 0.64 -13.82 9.38
N LEU A 78 0.72 -12.51 9.60
CA LEU A 78 0.80 -11.97 10.96
C LEU A 78 -0.59 -11.91 11.59
N ARG A 79 -0.69 -12.48 12.79
CA ARG A 79 -1.92 -12.41 13.58
C ARG A 79 -2.01 -11.06 14.29
N PRO A 80 -3.22 -10.64 14.72
CA PRO A 80 -3.35 -9.42 15.50
C PRO A 80 -2.40 -9.41 16.69
N GLY A 81 -1.64 -8.32 16.86
CA GLY A 81 -0.66 -8.18 17.91
C GLY A 81 0.73 -8.72 17.58
N GLU A 82 0.89 -9.48 16.50
CA GLU A 82 2.21 -9.91 16.06
C GLU A 82 2.90 -8.80 15.26
N LEU A 83 4.20 -8.66 15.45
CA LEU A 83 5.02 -7.67 14.75
C LEU A 83 6.10 -8.37 13.94
N PRO A 84 6.51 -7.77 12.81
CA PRO A 84 7.66 -8.29 12.07
C PRO A 84 8.92 -8.23 12.93
N ALA A 85 9.75 -9.26 12.83
CA ALA A 85 10.95 -9.40 13.64
C ALA A 85 12.21 -9.16 12.79
N PRO A 86 13.34 -8.82 13.39
CA PRO A 86 14.59 -8.66 12.63
C PRO A 86 14.99 -9.91 11.86
N GLU A 87 14.64 -11.11 12.33
CA GLU A 87 14.91 -12.37 11.67
C GLU A 87 14.17 -12.52 10.34
N ASP A 88 13.07 -11.78 10.15
CA ASP A 88 12.28 -11.81 8.93
C ASP A 88 12.89 -10.99 7.80
N ALA A 89 13.96 -10.23 8.09
CA ALA A 89 14.59 -9.37 7.11
C ALA A 89 15.28 -10.17 6.01
N ASP A 90 15.15 -9.67 4.78
CA ASP A 90 15.88 -10.22 3.64
C ASP A 90 17.38 -9.95 3.86
N PRO A 91 18.25 -10.97 3.85
CA PRO A 91 19.69 -10.77 4.09
C PRO A 91 20.36 -9.90 3.03
N GLY A 92 19.79 -9.82 1.82
CA GLY A 92 20.35 -8.99 0.76
C GLY A 92 20.05 -7.51 0.91
N THR A 93 18.93 -7.15 1.55
CA THR A 93 18.49 -5.76 1.68
C THR A 93 18.47 -5.26 3.12
N GLY A 94 18.39 -6.15 4.08
CA GLY A 94 18.20 -5.81 5.50
C GLY A 94 16.79 -5.34 5.81
N LEU A 95 15.85 -5.48 4.87
CA LEU A 95 14.46 -5.04 5.02
C LEU A 95 13.54 -6.23 5.19
N VAL A 96 12.52 -6.07 6.02
CA VAL A 96 11.46 -7.07 6.15
C VAL A 96 10.43 -6.81 5.05
N PRO A 97 10.26 -7.72 4.07
CA PRO A 97 9.28 -7.51 2.99
C PRO A 97 7.87 -7.78 3.52
N LEU A 98 7.13 -6.71 3.80
CA LEU A 98 5.76 -6.84 4.32
C LEU A 98 4.76 -7.25 3.25
N GLY A 99 4.97 -6.82 2.00
CA GLY A 99 4.10 -7.20 0.90
C GLY A 99 3.88 -6.10 -0.11
N ASP A 100 2.92 -6.34 -0.99
CA ASP A 100 2.55 -5.43 -2.07
C ASP A 100 1.15 -4.88 -1.86
N MET A 101 0.97 -3.63 -2.30
CA MET A 101 -0.31 -2.93 -2.27
C MET A 101 -0.60 -2.42 -3.67
N VAL A 102 -1.81 -2.66 -4.18
CA VAL A 102 -2.25 -2.17 -5.49
C VAL A 102 -3.48 -1.31 -5.28
N ILE A 103 -3.47 -0.11 -5.84
CA ILE A 103 -4.55 0.87 -5.64
C ILE A 103 -5.08 1.32 -7.00
N SER A 104 -6.41 1.29 -7.18
CA SER A 104 -7.03 1.89 -8.34
C SER A 104 -7.29 3.37 -8.10
N MET A 105 -6.60 4.22 -8.85
CA MET A 105 -6.76 5.67 -8.74
C MET A 105 -8.11 6.13 -9.28
N GLU A 106 -8.73 5.37 -10.18
CA GLU A 106 -10.09 5.64 -10.63
C GLU A 106 -11.11 5.45 -9.51
N HIS A 107 -10.95 4.39 -8.70
CA HIS A 107 -11.78 4.18 -7.51
C HIS A 107 -11.59 5.28 -6.48
N VAL A 108 -10.35 5.73 -6.27
CA VAL A 108 -10.04 6.85 -5.38
C VAL A 108 -10.84 8.08 -5.78
N ALA A 109 -10.81 8.43 -7.07
CA ALA A 109 -11.52 9.60 -7.58
C ALA A 109 -13.04 9.44 -7.47
N ALA A 110 -13.56 8.26 -7.81
CA ALA A 110 -15.00 7.99 -7.78
C ALA A 110 -15.54 8.00 -6.35
N GLN A 111 -14.85 7.37 -5.42
CA GLN A 111 -15.27 7.33 -4.01
C GLN A 111 -15.15 8.70 -3.35
N ALA A 112 -14.12 9.47 -3.69
CA ALA A 112 -13.99 10.84 -3.19
C ALA A 112 -15.18 11.70 -3.61
N ARG A 113 -15.64 11.57 -4.86
CA ARG A 113 -16.83 12.28 -5.34
C ARG A 113 -18.11 11.79 -4.64
N GLU A 114 -18.25 10.47 -4.50
CA GLU A 114 -19.44 9.87 -3.89
C GLU A 114 -19.60 10.30 -2.43
N TYR A 115 -18.50 10.33 -1.67
CA TYR A 115 -18.54 10.67 -0.26
C TYR A 115 -18.30 12.16 0.01
N GLY A 116 -18.09 12.96 -1.03
CA GLY A 116 -17.95 14.41 -0.90
C GLY A 116 -16.68 14.87 -0.21
N HIS A 117 -15.58 14.13 -0.35
CA HIS A 117 -14.31 14.56 0.23
C HIS A 117 -13.17 14.55 -0.81
N ALA A 118 -12.02 15.13 -0.42
CA ALA A 118 -10.88 15.27 -1.31
C ALA A 118 -10.25 13.90 -1.65
N LYS A 119 -9.67 13.81 -2.85
CA LYS A 119 -8.94 12.60 -3.30
C LYS A 119 -7.83 12.22 -2.33
N ARG A 120 -7.12 13.20 -1.76
CA ARG A 120 -6.06 12.95 -0.79
C ARG A 120 -6.57 12.20 0.43
N ARG A 121 -7.76 12.58 0.91
CA ARG A 121 -8.40 11.91 2.05
C ARG A 121 -8.77 10.48 1.72
N GLU A 122 -9.34 10.24 0.55
CA GLU A 122 -9.73 8.89 0.12
C GLU A 122 -8.51 8.00 -0.06
N LEU A 123 -7.46 8.52 -0.72
CA LEU A 123 -6.22 7.79 -0.91
C LEU A 123 -5.60 7.43 0.44
N SER A 124 -5.55 8.37 1.37
CA SER A 124 -5.01 8.13 2.72
C SER A 124 -5.80 7.04 3.44
N TYR A 125 -7.12 7.08 3.36
CA TYR A 125 -8.00 6.09 3.98
C TYR A 125 -7.73 4.67 3.43
N LEU A 126 -7.62 4.53 2.10
CA LEU A 126 -7.38 3.24 1.48
C LEU A 126 -5.99 2.69 1.83
N VAL A 127 -4.98 3.56 1.88
CA VAL A 127 -3.62 3.15 2.25
C VAL A 127 -3.59 2.66 3.69
N VAL A 128 -4.20 3.37 4.63
CA VAL A 128 -4.29 2.93 6.03
C VAL A 128 -5.01 1.60 6.13
N HIS A 129 -6.14 1.47 5.44
CA HIS A 129 -6.93 0.24 5.43
C HIS A 129 -6.12 -0.95 4.93
N SER A 130 -5.30 -0.75 3.90
CA SER A 130 -4.46 -1.81 3.35
C SER A 130 -3.32 -2.22 4.29
N VAL A 131 -2.72 -1.26 5.00
CA VAL A 131 -1.62 -1.55 5.93
C VAL A 131 -2.10 -2.33 7.15
N LEU A 132 -3.26 -1.98 7.65
CA LEU A 132 -3.84 -2.63 8.83
C LEU A 132 -4.55 -3.93 8.46
#